data_50a2882fddbed20b2231820de2140306
#
_entry.id   50a2882fddbed20b2231820de2140306
#
_cell.length_a   1.000
_cell.length_b   1.000
_cell.length_c   1.000
_cell.angle_alpha   90.00
_cell.angle_beta   90.00
_cell.angle_gamma   90.00
#
_symmetry.space_group_name_H-M   'P 1'
#
loop_
_entity.id
_entity.type
_entity.pdbx_description
1 polymer ?
#
loop_
_entity_poly.entity_id
_entity_poly.type
_entity_poly.pdbx_seq_one_letter_code
_entity_poly.pdbx_strand_id
1 'polypeptide(L)'
;MSQQKVTRAEDYSKWYNDLVYKADLAEHSDVRGCMVIKPYGYAIWENMRDVLDRRFKETGHSNAYFPLFIPKSYLSKEASHVDGFAKECAVVTHYRLKNAEDGSGVVVDPDARLEEELIVRPTSETIIWNSYKNWIQSYRDLPILINQWANVVRWEMRTRLFLRTAEFLWQEGHTAHSTKEEAIKEAETMLDVYAEFAEKFMAMPVIKGRKTASERFAGAEDTLCIEALMQDGKALQAGTSHFLGQNFAKAFEVKFADKEGKLDYVWATSWGVSTRLMGALIMTHSDDEGLVVPPKLAPLQVVAIPIYRSDEEKAAIVAKFEEWSVLLKAKGISFKIDDDDNRRPGWKFAEYEVKGVPVRLALGPRDMANNVVEVARRDTKEKSLVSMDGIEVFIQNLLEEIQNSLFNRALAHRESNTRTVESYEEFKVEIEKGGFILAHWDGTPETESKIKEETQATIRCIALDQVPEEGKCMVTGKPSTGRVIFAKAY
;
A
#
# COMPACT_ATOMS: atom_id res chain seq x y z
N MET A 1 33.57 -8.29 -6.26
CA MET A 1 33.69 -7.18 -5.31
C MET A 1 32.49 -7.24 -4.39
N SER A 2 32.67 -7.46 -3.08
CA SER A 2 31.55 -7.38 -2.13
C SER A 2 31.11 -5.91 -2.10
N GLN A 3 29.95 -5.62 -2.66
CA GLN A 3 29.35 -4.29 -2.47
C GLN A 3 29.20 -4.08 -0.96
N GLN A 4 29.75 -2.98 -0.47
CA GLN A 4 29.63 -2.60 0.94
C GLN A 4 28.15 -2.49 1.28
N LYS A 5 27.73 -3.23 2.31
CA LYS A 5 26.33 -3.25 2.77
C LYS A 5 26.00 -1.89 3.36
N VAL A 6 25.06 -1.16 2.77
CA VAL A 6 24.56 0.12 3.29
C VAL A 6 23.48 -0.17 4.32
N THR A 7 23.57 0.47 5.47
CA THR A 7 22.57 0.35 6.56
C THR A 7 21.53 1.47 6.51
N ARG A 8 20.40 1.27 7.20
CA ARG A 8 19.35 2.28 7.35
C ARG A 8 19.86 3.59 7.95
N ALA A 9 20.82 3.50 8.88
CA ALA A 9 21.40 4.66 9.55
C ALA A 9 22.34 5.46 8.65
N GLU A 10 23.04 4.81 7.71
CA GLU A 10 23.98 5.47 6.80
C GLU A 10 23.26 6.16 5.63
N ASP A 11 22.36 5.46 4.95
CA ASP A 11 21.57 5.99 3.84
C ASP A 11 20.28 5.18 3.69
N TYR A 12 19.21 5.67 4.28
CA TYR A 12 17.91 5.00 4.28
C TYR A 12 17.33 4.81 2.86
N SER A 13 17.56 5.77 1.98
CA SER A 13 17.07 5.71 0.60
C SER A 13 17.80 4.63 -0.20
N LYS A 14 19.12 4.58 -0.07
CA LYS A 14 19.94 3.57 -0.75
C LYS A 14 19.67 2.18 -0.17
N TRP A 15 19.59 2.07 1.17
CA TRP A 15 19.21 0.81 1.84
C TRP A 15 17.91 0.25 1.29
N TYR A 16 16.88 1.09 1.17
CA TYR A 16 15.56 0.67 0.65
C TYR A 16 15.65 0.12 -0.77
N ASN A 17 16.31 0.85 -1.67
CA ASN A 17 16.44 0.40 -3.06
C ASN A 17 17.28 -0.88 -3.16
N ASP A 18 18.40 -0.96 -2.45
CA ASP A 18 19.26 -2.15 -2.42
C ASP A 18 18.48 -3.37 -1.89
N LEU A 19 17.63 -3.17 -0.89
CA LEU A 19 16.81 -4.24 -0.32
C LEU A 19 15.75 -4.75 -1.31
N VAL A 20 15.05 -3.85 -2.02
CA VAL A 20 14.06 -4.23 -3.03
C VAL A 20 14.71 -5.13 -4.10
N TYR A 21 15.93 -4.80 -4.55
CA TYR A 21 16.67 -5.62 -5.51
C TYR A 21 17.13 -6.95 -4.91
N LYS A 22 17.78 -6.93 -3.74
CA LYS A 22 18.37 -8.12 -3.09
C LYS A 22 17.30 -9.15 -2.70
N ALA A 23 16.15 -8.69 -2.28
CA ALA A 23 15.03 -9.55 -1.90
C ALA A 23 14.20 -10.04 -3.10
N ASP A 24 14.60 -9.70 -4.31
CA ASP A 24 13.94 -10.15 -5.54
C ASP A 24 12.49 -9.67 -5.67
N LEU A 25 12.21 -8.43 -5.21
CA LEU A 25 10.86 -7.88 -5.22
C LEU A 25 10.51 -7.15 -6.52
N ALA A 26 11.41 -6.28 -6.98
CA ALA A 26 11.20 -5.49 -8.19
C ALA A 26 12.52 -4.94 -8.73
N GLU A 27 12.49 -4.52 -9.98
CA GLU A 27 13.59 -3.82 -10.66
C GLU A 27 13.07 -2.74 -11.60
N HIS A 28 13.91 -1.80 -11.98
CA HIS A 28 13.57 -0.83 -12.99
C HIS A 28 13.46 -1.50 -14.37
N SER A 29 12.45 -1.13 -15.15
CA SER A 29 12.35 -1.51 -16.54
C SER A 29 13.11 -0.51 -17.45
N ASP A 30 13.22 -0.82 -18.74
CA ASP A 30 13.75 0.10 -19.74
C ASP A 30 12.85 1.32 -19.94
N VAL A 31 11.59 1.24 -19.53
CA VAL A 31 10.67 2.37 -19.55
C VAL A 31 10.84 3.17 -18.27
N ARG A 32 11.34 4.40 -18.40
CA ARG A 32 11.61 5.28 -17.27
C ARG A 32 10.37 5.43 -16.37
N GLY A 33 10.56 5.14 -15.09
CA GLY A 33 9.51 5.27 -14.07
C GLY A 33 8.58 4.09 -13.97
N CYS A 34 8.70 3.10 -14.83
CA CYS A 34 7.97 1.83 -14.74
C CYS A 34 8.86 0.75 -14.12
N MET A 35 8.30 -0.08 -13.29
CA MET A 35 9.00 -1.18 -12.63
C MET A 35 8.52 -2.54 -13.14
N VAL A 36 9.44 -3.51 -13.13
CA VAL A 36 9.10 -4.93 -13.20
C VAL A 36 8.92 -5.42 -11.78
N ILE A 37 7.74 -5.86 -11.41
CA ILE A 37 7.50 -6.54 -10.13
C ILE A 37 7.82 -8.02 -10.36
N LYS A 38 8.84 -8.52 -9.64
CA LYS A 38 9.31 -9.88 -9.78
C LYS A 38 8.39 -10.88 -9.06
N PRO A 39 8.47 -12.19 -9.35
CA PRO A 39 7.51 -13.17 -8.83
C PRO A 39 7.34 -13.15 -7.31
N TYR A 40 8.41 -12.99 -6.54
CA TYR A 40 8.32 -12.95 -5.09
C TYR A 40 7.62 -11.67 -4.58
N GLY A 41 7.96 -10.52 -5.16
CA GLY A 41 7.28 -9.25 -4.87
C GLY A 41 5.80 -9.30 -5.27
N TYR A 42 5.52 -9.89 -6.43
CA TYR A 42 4.14 -10.02 -6.90
C TYR A 42 3.30 -10.95 -6.01
N ALA A 43 3.88 -12.02 -5.50
CA ALA A 43 3.20 -12.93 -4.57
C ALA A 43 2.80 -12.25 -3.25
N ILE A 44 3.61 -11.31 -2.73
CA ILE A 44 3.22 -10.49 -1.56
C ILE A 44 2.04 -9.58 -1.94
N TRP A 45 2.08 -8.95 -3.12
CA TRP A 45 0.98 -8.13 -3.62
C TRP A 45 -0.31 -8.94 -3.83
N GLU A 46 -0.23 -10.17 -4.35
CA GLU A 46 -1.37 -11.07 -4.46
C GLU A 46 -2.00 -11.36 -3.10
N ASN A 47 -1.20 -11.65 -2.09
CA ASN A 47 -1.71 -11.86 -0.72
C ASN A 47 -2.42 -10.61 -0.18
N MET A 48 -1.88 -9.41 -0.41
CA MET A 48 -2.55 -8.15 -0.05
C MET A 48 -3.89 -8.00 -0.78
N ARG A 49 -3.86 -8.22 -2.10
CA ARG A 49 -5.05 -8.15 -2.96
C ARG A 49 -6.13 -9.12 -2.52
N ASP A 50 -5.78 -10.37 -2.26
CA ASP A 50 -6.74 -11.42 -1.92
C ASP A 50 -7.44 -11.14 -0.58
N VAL A 51 -6.72 -10.60 0.40
CA VAL A 51 -7.32 -10.17 1.67
C VAL A 51 -8.26 -8.99 1.46
N LEU A 52 -7.82 -7.95 0.75
CA LEU A 52 -8.64 -6.76 0.49
C LEU A 52 -9.86 -7.09 -0.37
N ASP A 53 -9.70 -7.89 -1.43
CA ASP A 53 -10.79 -8.29 -2.32
C ASP A 53 -11.89 -9.04 -1.57
N ARG A 54 -11.49 -9.94 -0.67
CA ARG A 54 -12.45 -10.63 0.20
C ARG A 54 -13.20 -9.64 1.10
N ARG A 55 -12.48 -8.68 1.72
CA ARG A 55 -13.12 -7.67 2.59
C ARG A 55 -14.08 -6.78 1.80
N PHE A 56 -13.76 -6.40 0.57
CA PHE A 56 -14.67 -5.65 -0.30
C PHE A 56 -15.94 -6.44 -0.61
N LYS A 57 -15.81 -7.73 -0.91
CA LYS A 57 -16.97 -8.60 -1.15
C LYS A 57 -17.83 -8.78 0.12
N GLU A 58 -17.22 -8.89 1.29
CA GLU A 58 -17.92 -8.95 2.57
C GLU A 58 -18.72 -7.65 2.87
N THR A 59 -18.28 -6.51 2.37
CA THR A 59 -19.00 -5.23 2.46
C THR A 59 -19.97 -5.00 1.30
N GLY A 60 -20.22 -6.00 0.45
CA GLY A 60 -21.22 -5.99 -0.61
C GLY A 60 -20.73 -5.49 -1.96
N HIS A 61 -19.43 -5.23 -2.12
CA HIS A 61 -18.86 -4.75 -3.37
C HIS A 61 -18.64 -5.86 -4.39
N SER A 62 -18.72 -5.49 -5.66
CA SER A 62 -18.42 -6.36 -6.79
C SER A 62 -17.29 -5.78 -7.63
N ASN A 63 -16.47 -6.65 -8.20
CA ASN A 63 -15.42 -6.22 -9.11
C ASN A 63 -15.99 -5.98 -10.52
N ALA A 64 -15.51 -4.90 -11.14
CA ALA A 64 -15.76 -4.61 -12.55
C ALA A 64 -14.44 -4.23 -13.23
N TYR A 65 -14.46 -4.10 -14.55
CA TYR A 65 -13.33 -3.64 -15.34
C TYR A 65 -13.77 -2.57 -16.32
N PHE A 66 -13.07 -1.43 -16.32
CA PHE A 66 -13.28 -0.33 -17.24
C PHE A 66 -12.07 -0.17 -18.16
N PRO A 67 -12.24 0.37 -19.38
CA PRO A 67 -11.17 0.48 -20.35
C PRO A 67 -9.96 1.27 -19.85
N LEU A 68 -8.78 0.85 -20.30
CA LEU A 68 -7.51 1.55 -20.04
C LEU A 68 -7.48 2.96 -20.64
N PHE A 69 -8.08 3.13 -21.82
CA PHE A 69 -8.07 4.39 -22.57
C PHE A 69 -9.31 5.21 -22.26
N ILE A 70 -9.09 6.51 -22.02
CA ILE A 70 -10.12 7.51 -21.78
C ILE A 70 -10.10 8.51 -22.92
N PRO A 71 -11.24 8.79 -23.61
CA PRO A 71 -11.31 9.87 -24.59
C PRO A 71 -10.93 11.21 -23.95
N LYS A 72 -10.09 12.01 -24.59
CA LYS A 72 -9.64 13.31 -24.07
C LYS A 72 -10.82 14.23 -23.74
N SER A 73 -11.90 14.16 -24.51
CA SER A 73 -13.14 14.94 -24.28
C SER A 73 -13.78 14.67 -22.92
N TYR A 74 -13.59 13.48 -22.31
CA TYR A 74 -14.15 13.18 -20.99
C TYR A 74 -13.47 13.97 -19.88
N LEU A 75 -12.15 14.15 -19.98
CA LEU A 75 -11.39 14.96 -19.00
C LEU A 75 -11.79 16.44 -19.07
N SER A 76 -12.21 16.92 -20.22
CA SER A 76 -12.68 18.31 -20.39
C SER A 76 -14.02 18.61 -19.71
N LYS A 77 -14.79 17.59 -19.30
CA LYS A 77 -16.06 17.77 -18.58
C LYS A 77 -15.89 18.11 -17.11
N GLU A 78 -14.74 17.77 -16.53
CA GLU A 78 -14.44 17.99 -15.12
C GLU A 78 -13.11 18.73 -14.96
N ALA A 79 -13.16 20.06 -15.06
CA ALA A 79 -11.95 20.89 -15.08
C ALA A 79 -11.13 20.83 -13.77
N SER A 80 -11.80 20.68 -12.61
CA SER A 80 -11.10 20.56 -11.33
C SER A 80 -10.33 19.23 -11.21
N HIS A 81 -10.82 18.18 -11.84
CA HIS A 81 -10.15 16.89 -11.92
C HIS A 81 -8.89 16.96 -12.80
N VAL A 82 -8.97 17.71 -13.90
CA VAL A 82 -7.83 17.96 -14.80
C VAL A 82 -6.69 18.67 -14.06
N ASP A 83 -7.00 19.67 -13.24
CA ASP A 83 -5.99 20.42 -12.49
C ASP A 83 -5.26 19.56 -11.46
N GLY A 84 -5.90 18.51 -10.94
CA GLY A 84 -5.31 17.58 -9.97
C GLY A 84 -4.47 16.46 -10.58
N PHE A 85 -4.87 15.90 -11.73
CA PHE A 85 -4.31 14.62 -12.23
C PHE A 85 -3.89 14.61 -13.69
N ALA A 86 -4.45 15.45 -14.55
CA ALA A 86 -4.30 15.30 -16.00
C ALA A 86 -3.14 16.09 -16.60
N LYS A 87 -2.40 16.86 -15.82
CA LYS A 87 -1.27 17.64 -16.34
C LYS A 87 -0.09 16.75 -16.77
N GLU A 88 0.04 15.58 -16.15
CA GLU A 88 1.13 14.64 -16.38
C GLU A 88 0.58 13.23 -16.67
N CYS A 89 0.08 13.03 -17.89
CA CYS A 89 -0.49 11.76 -18.35
C CYS A 89 0.17 11.28 -19.63
N ALA A 90 -0.02 10.00 -19.96
CA ALA A 90 0.37 9.44 -21.25
C ALA A 90 -0.78 9.63 -22.25
N VAL A 91 -0.47 10.21 -23.40
CA VAL A 91 -1.43 10.51 -24.48
C VAL A 91 -1.14 9.61 -25.67
N VAL A 92 -2.15 8.87 -26.12
CA VAL A 92 -2.08 8.03 -27.33
C VAL A 92 -2.67 8.80 -28.51
N THR A 93 -1.84 9.00 -29.53
CA THR A 93 -2.17 9.83 -30.68
C THR A 93 -2.32 9.04 -31.98
N HIS A 94 -1.74 7.82 -32.07
CA HIS A 94 -1.72 6.97 -33.24
C HIS A 94 -1.99 5.52 -32.86
N TYR A 95 -2.49 4.74 -33.81
CA TYR A 95 -2.84 3.33 -33.61
C TYR A 95 -2.04 2.33 -34.45
N ARG A 96 -1.04 2.80 -35.24
CA ARG A 96 -0.28 1.92 -36.13
C ARG A 96 1.18 2.34 -36.28
N LEU A 97 2.05 1.38 -36.45
CA LEU A 97 3.44 1.55 -36.84
C LEU A 97 3.63 1.11 -38.30
N LYS A 98 4.61 1.65 -38.96
CA LYS A 98 5.08 1.19 -40.29
C LYS A 98 6.59 1.04 -40.29
N ASN A 99 7.12 0.31 -41.27
CA ASN A 99 8.56 0.24 -41.47
C ASN A 99 9.10 1.60 -41.88
N ALA A 100 10.25 1.98 -41.35
CA ALA A 100 10.98 3.20 -41.81
C ALA A 100 11.51 2.98 -43.23
N GLU A 101 11.45 4.03 -44.04
CA GLU A 101 11.88 3.98 -45.43
C GLU A 101 13.40 3.72 -45.58
N ASP A 102 14.19 4.12 -44.60
CA ASP A 102 15.63 3.91 -44.51
C ASP A 102 16.04 2.55 -43.93
N GLY A 103 15.10 1.69 -43.58
CA GLY A 103 15.33 0.39 -42.98
C GLY A 103 15.79 0.42 -41.52
N SER A 104 15.74 1.58 -40.84
CA SER A 104 16.18 1.74 -39.43
C SER A 104 15.25 1.06 -38.40
N GLY A 105 14.16 0.43 -38.83
CA GLY A 105 13.19 -0.23 -37.94
C GLY A 105 11.76 0.23 -38.18
N VAL A 106 11.00 0.48 -37.10
CA VAL A 106 9.60 0.90 -37.15
C VAL A 106 9.45 2.35 -36.70
N VAL A 107 8.54 3.07 -37.36
CA VAL A 107 8.16 4.46 -37.04
C VAL A 107 6.64 4.54 -36.86
N VAL A 108 6.19 5.57 -36.16
CA VAL A 108 4.76 5.88 -36.08
C VAL A 108 4.25 6.21 -37.49
N ASP A 109 3.15 5.58 -37.91
CA ASP A 109 2.52 5.86 -39.18
C ASP A 109 1.71 7.17 -39.08
N PRO A 110 2.11 8.24 -39.80
CA PRO A 110 1.40 9.52 -39.73
C PRO A 110 -0.06 9.44 -40.18
N ASP A 111 -0.38 8.50 -41.09
CA ASP A 111 -1.74 8.31 -41.60
C ASP A 111 -2.66 7.57 -40.64
N ALA A 112 -2.10 7.04 -39.55
CA ALA A 112 -2.83 6.32 -38.52
C ALA A 112 -3.11 7.17 -37.26
N ARG A 113 -3.20 8.49 -37.41
CA ARG A 113 -3.57 9.40 -36.33
C ARG A 113 -5.01 9.16 -35.90
N LEU A 114 -5.24 9.12 -34.56
CA LEU A 114 -6.58 9.04 -34.01
C LEU A 114 -7.37 10.33 -34.29
N GLU A 115 -8.65 10.23 -34.57
CA GLU A 115 -9.55 11.38 -34.69
C GLU A 115 -9.66 12.16 -33.39
N GLU A 116 -9.71 11.42 -32.27
CA GLU A 116 -9.63 11.95 -30.90
C GLU A 116 -8.48 11.25 -30.16
N GLU A 117 -7.62 12.03 -29.50
CA GLU A 117 -6.55 11.50 -28.66
C GLU A 117 -7.11 10.78 -27.43
N LEU A 118 -6.45 9.70 -27.05
CA LEU A 118 -6.81 8.91 -25.88
C LEU A 118 -5.81 9.13 -24.78
N ILE A 119 -6.29 9.14 -23.55
CA ILE A 119 -5.46 9.21 -22.34
C ILE A 119 -5.34 7.83 -21.75
N VAL A 120 -4.14 7.39 -21.45
CA VAL A 120 -3.94 6.21 -20.59
C VAL A 120 -4.36 6.61 -19.18
N ARG A 121 -5.34 5.93 -18.61
CA ARG A 121 -6.02 6.34 -17.36
C ARG A 121 -5.03 6.69 -16.23
N PRO A 122 -5.07 7.92 -15.71
CA PRO A 122 -4.38 8.28 -14.45
C PRO A 122 -5.22 7.95 -13.22
N THR A 123 -6.52 7.82 -13.43
CA THR A 123 -7.60 7.40 -12.52
C THR A 123 -8.85 7.18 -13.37
N SER A 124 -9.88 6.53 -12.86
CA SER A 124 -10.99 6.05 -13.71
C SER A 124 -12.33 6.76 -13.48
N GLU A 125 -12.40 7.81 -12.64
CA GLU A 125 -13.67 8.49 -12.35
C GLU A 125 -14.43 8.87 -13.61
N THR A 126 -13.78 9.52 -14.57
CA THR A 126 -14.46 10.07 -15.75
C THR A 126 -15.09 8.99 -16.63
N ILE A 127 -14.39 7.87 -16.86
CA ILE A 127 -14.92 6.77 -17.67
C ILE A 127 -15.99 5.98 -16.92
N ILE A 128 -15.85 5.82 -15.61
CA ILE A 128 -16.82 5.13 -14.76
C ILE A 128 -18.11 5.93 -14.69
N TRP A 129 -18.03 7.25 -14.43
CA TRP A 129 -19.21 8.10 -14.32
C TRP A 129 -19.96 8.24 -15.65
N ASN A 130 -19.25 8.21 -16.78
CA ASN A 130 -19.91 8.13 -18.08
C ASN A 130 -20.70 6.82 -18.28
N SER A 131 -20.20 5.71 -17.71
CA SER A 131 -20.93 4.42 -17.71
C SER A 131 -22.12 4.45 -16.76
N TYR A 132 -21.98 5.03 -15.56
CA TYR A 132 -23.04 5.14 -14.56
C TYR A 132 -24.25 5.95 -15.07
N LYS A 133 -24.04 6.90 -15.95
CA LYS A 133 -25.13 7.62 -16.64
C LYS A 133 -26.11 6.67 -17.30
N ASN A 134 -25.64 5.55 -17.85
CA ASN A 134 -26.48 4.57 -18.51
C ASN A 134 -27.00 3.50 -17.55
N TRP A 135 -26.35 3.25 -16.42
CA TRP A 135 -26.71 2.20 -15.49
C TRP A 135 -27.73 2.64 -14.45
N ILE A 136 -27.77 3.94 -14.14
CA ILE A 136 -28.62 4.52 -13.09
C ILE A 136 -29.77 5.27 -13.72
N GLN A 137 -31.00 4.86 -13.44
CA GLN A 137 -32.26 5.50 -13.88
C GLN A 137 -33.18 5.80 -12.69
N SER A 138 -33.18 4.93 -11.68
CA SER A 138 -34.08 5.04 -10.53
C SER A 138 -33.37 4.63 -9.24
N TYR A 139 -34.00 4.94 -8.10
CA TYR A 139 -33.53 4.53 -6.78
C TYR A 139 -33.35 3.02 -6.64
N ARG A 140 -33.94 2.19 -7.51
CA ARG A 140 -33.79 0.73 -7.50
C ARG A 140 -32.46 0.27 -8.02
N ASP A 141 -31.75 1.11 -8.75
CA ASP A 141 -30.42 0.85 -9.29
C ASP A 141 -29.30 1.18 -8.28
N LEU A 142 -29.68 1.75 -7.12
CA LEU A 142 -28.76 2.21 -6.07
C LEU A 142 -28.87 1.34 -4.80
N PRO A 143 -27.78 1.17 -4.05
CA PRO A 143 -26.45 1.70 -4.34
C PRO A 143 -25.73 0.89 -5.43
N ILE A 144 -24.82 1.53 -6.18
CA ILE A 144 -23.80 0.84 -6.96
C ILE A 144 -22.52 0.77 -6.12
N LEU A 145 -22.03 -0.44 -5.89
CA LEU A 145 -20.86 -0.71 -5.07
C LEU A 145 -19.83 -1.48 -5.91
N ILE A 146 -18.93 -0.74 -6.56
CA ILE A 146 -17.97 -1.33 -7.53
C ILE A 146 -16.54 -1.06 -7.10
N ASN A 147 -15.71 -2.08 -7.23
CA ASN A 147 -14.26 -2.04 -7.15
C ASN A 147 -13.61 -2.46 -8.48
N GLN A 148 -12.47 -1.89 -8.81
CA GLN A 148 -11.65 -2.27 -9.94
C GLN A 148 -10.22 -2.51 -9.48
N TRP A 149 -9.67 -3.69 -9.80
CA TRP A 149 -8.23 -3.96 -9.76
C TRP A 149 -7.63 -3.62 -11.11
N ALA A 150 -6.66 -2.71 -11.14
CA ALA A 150 -6.14 -2.17 -12.40
C ALA A 150 -4.74 -1.58 -12.24
N ASN A 151 -4.15 -1.21 -13.36
CA ASN A 151 -3.01 -0.30 -13.41
C ASN A 151 -3.48 1.11 -13.76
N VAL A 152 -2.68 2.11 -13.42
CA VAL A 152 -2.82 3.50 -13.85
C VAL A 152 -1.45 4.06 -14.20
N VAL A 153 -1.45 5.12 -15.04
CA VAL A 153 -0.23 5.83 -15.45
C VAL A 153 -0.34 7.30 -15.07
N ARG A 154 0.58 7.73 -14.21
CA ARG A 154 0.79 9.13 -13.82
C ARG A 154 2.23 9.47 -14.12
N TRP A 155 2.49 10.32 -15.10
CA TRP A 155 3.85 10.60 -15.58
C TRP A 155 4.70 11.20 -14.47
N GLU A 156 5.53 10.38 -13.83
CA GLU A 156 6.32 10.76 -12.67
C GLU A 156 7.80 10.90 -13.03
N MET A 157 8.40 12.02 -12.67
CA MET A 157 9.79 12.31 -12.98
C MET A 157 10.78 11.84 -11.91
N ARG A 158 10.34 11.76 -10.65
CA ARG A 158 11.16 11.34 -9.51
C ARG A 158 10.65 10.00 -8.98
N THR A 159 11.14 8.93 -9.56
CA THR A 159 10.63 7.58 -9.30
C THR A 159 11.37 6.88 -8.16
N ARG A 160 10.64 6.05 -7.43
CA ARG A 160 11.13 5.14 -6.40
C ARG A 160 10.27 3.90 -6.39
N LEU A 161 10.89 2.72 -6.49
CA LEU A 161 10.19 1.43 -6.60
C LEU A 161 9.11 1.29 -5.52
N PHE A 162 7.92 0.87 -5.91
CA PHE A 162 6.67 0.77 -5.14
C PHE A 162 6.11 2.09 -4.60
N LEU A 163 6.93 3.03 -4.17
CA LEU A 163 6.47 4.24 -3.49
C LEU A 163 5.99 5.32 -4.45
N ARG A 164 6.70 5.49 -5.57
CA ARG A 164 6.45 6.52 -6.56
C ARG A 164 6.94 6.06 -7.92
N THR A 165 6.04 5.56 -8.75
CA THR A 165 6.33 5.07 -10.09
C THR A 165 5.36 5.69 -11.09
N ALA A 166 5.76 5.76 -12.36
CA ALA A 166 4.90 6.29 -13.42
C ALA A 166 3.72 5.37 -13.70
N GLU A 167 3.95 4.07 -13.69
CA GLU A 167 2.90 3.05 -13.71
C GLU A 167 2.89 2.30 -12.39
N PHE A 168 1.71 2.01 -11.87
CA PHE A 168 1.53 1.19 -10.67
C PHE A 168 0.22 0.41 -10.69
N LEU A 169 0.20 -0.67 -9.93
CA LEU A 169 -1.00 -1.44 -9.68
C LEU A 169 -1.73 -0.86 -8.47
N TRP A 170 -3.04 -0.87 -8.53
CA TRP A 170 -3.88 -0.41 -7.45
C TRP A 170 -5.26 -1.08 -7.47
N GLN A 171 -6.04 -0.72 -6.51
CA GLN A 171 -7.46 -0.91 -6.46
C GLN A 171 -8.12 0.45 -6.34
N GLU A 172 -9.21 0.64 -7.02
CA GLU A 172 -10.07 1.82 -6.94
C GLU A 172 -11.53 1.40 -6.79
N GLY A 173 -12.15 1.87 -5.72
CA GLY A 173 -13.58 1.72 -5.51
C GLY A 173 -14.33 2.96 -5.96
N HIS A 174 -15.49 2.77 -6.56
CA HIS A 174 -16.35 3.84 -7.04
C HIS A 174 -17.78 3.47 -6.75
N THR A 175 -18.44 4.25 -5.89
CA THR A 175 -19.81 3.94 -5.45
C THR A 175 -20.75 5.10 -5.72
N ALA A 176 -22.03 4.77 -5.92
CA ALA A 176 -23.10 5.72 -6.11
C ALA A 176 -24.27 5.40 -5.17
N HIS A 177 -24.81 6.41 -4.53
CA HIS A 177 -25.81 6.29 -3.47
C HIS A 177 -26.98 7.26 -3.69
N SER A 178 -28.13 6.92 -3.11
CA SER A 178 -29.34 7.76 -3.16
C SER A 178 -29.30 8.93 -2.17
N THR A 179 -28.55 8.80 -1.07
CA THR A 179 -28.48 9.85 -0.04
C THR A 179 -27.04 10.21 0.30
N LYS A 180 -26.88 11.42 0.82
CA LYS A 180 -25.59 11.92 1.33
C LYS A 180 -25.07 11.07 2.47
N GLU A 181 -25.95 10.69 3.38
CA GLU A 181 -25.63 9.90 4.57
C GLU A 181 -25.10 8.52 4.21
N GLU A 182 -25.71 7.85 3.21
CA GLU A 182 -25.22 6.57 2.70
C GLU A 182 -23.80 6.69 2.15
N ALA A 183 -23.52 7.72 1.34
CA ALA A 183 -22.21 7.93 0.75
C ALA A 183 -21.15 8.27 1.80
N ILE A 184 -21.47 9.10 2.80
CA ILE A 184 -20.54 9.38 3.91
C ILE A 184 -20.23 8.09 4.68
N LYS A 185 -21.27 7.30 5.00
CA LYS A 185 -21.11 6.03 5.71
C LYS A 185 -20.25 5.05 4.93
N GLU A 186 -20.41 5.01 3.61
CA GLU A 186 -19.60 4.19 2.72
C GLU A 186 -18.12 4.61 2.77
N ALA A 187 -17.83 5.91 2.66
CA ALA A 187 -16.47 6.42 2.75
C ALA A 187 -15.79 6.06 4.09
N GLU A 188 -16.51 6.15 5.20
CA GLU A 188 -16.06 5.77 6.52
C GLU A 188 -15.81 4.25 6.63
N THR A 189 -16.74 3.44 6.11
CA THR A 189 -16.65 1.97 6.11
C THR A 189 -15.39 1.49 5.37
N MET A 190 -15.10 2.09 4.21
CA MET A 190 -13.94 1.70 3.42
C MET A 190 -12.62 2.16 4.05
N LEU A 191 -12.62 3.31 4.74
CA LEU A 191 -11.48 3.71 5.56
C LEU A 191 -11.21 2.69 6.67
N ASP A 192 -12.25 2.20 7.34
CA ASP A 192 -12.13 1.18 8.40
C ASP A 192 -11.58 -0.14 7.85
N VAL A 193 -12.01 -0.56 6.65
CA VAL A 193 -11.45 -1.72 5.96
C VAL A 193 -9.95 -1.55 5.71
N TYR A 194 -9.51 -0.39 5.26
CA TYR A 194 -8.09 -0.11 5.04
C TYR A 194 -7.29 -0.08 6.34
N ALA A 195 -7.82 0.54 7.39
CA ALA A 195 -7.17 0.57 8.69
C ALA A 195 -7.04 -0.84 9.28
N GLU A 196 -8.10 -1.64 9.22
CA GLU A 196 -8.09 -3.04 9.67
C GLU A 196 -7.05 -3.87 8.89
N PHE A 197 -7.00 -3.71 7.57
CA PHE A 197 -6.01 -4.38 6.74
C PHE A 197 -4.58 -4.00 7.13
N ALA A 198 -4.30 -2.71 7.27
CA ALA A 198 -2.99 -2.22 7.66
C ALA A 198 -2.56 -2.78 9.02
N GLU A 199 -3.43 -2.76 10.01
CA GLU A 199 -3.10 -3.19 11.38
C GLU A 199 -3.03 -4.70 11.54
N LYS A 200 -4.05 -5.44 11.06
CA LYS A 200 -4.16 -6.88 11.27
C LYS A 200 -3.31 -7.73 10.33
N PHE A 201 -3.10 -7.27 9.09
CA PHE A 201 -2.38 -8.04 8.08
C PHE A 201 -0.99 -7.50 7.80
N MET A 202 -0.84 -6.18 7.62
CA MET A 202 0.48 -5.58 7.45
C MET A 202 1.23 -5.40 8.79
N ALA A 203 0.58 -5.61 9.93
CA ALA A 203 1.12 -5.30 11.25
C ALA A 203 1.63 -3.84 11.36
N MET A 204 0.96 -2.92 10.67
CA MET A 204 1.32 -1.52 10.55
C MET A 204 0.26 -0.64 11.22
N PRO A 205 0.55 -0.06 12.38
CA PRO A 205 -0.38 0.84 13.06
C PRO A 205 -0.58 2.11 12.25
N VAL A 206 -1.83 2.54 12.12
CA VAL A 206 -2.21 3.72 11.34
C VAL A 206 -3.05 4.69 12.15
N ILE A 207 -3.04 5.96 11.76
CA ILE A 207 -3.94 6.98 12.26
C ILE A 207 -5.00 7.24 11.19
N LYS A 208 -6.27 7.09 11.54
CA LYS A 208 -7.38 7.50 10.71
C LYS A 208 -7.62 9.00 10.86
N GLY A 209 -7.66 9.72 9.76
CA GLY A 209 -7.80 11.16 9.80
C GLY A 209 -8.50 11.73 8.58
N ARG A 210 -8.81 13.02 8.68
CA ARG A 210 -9.40 13.84 7.62
C ARG A 210 -8.33 14.78 7.06
N LYS A 211 -8.27 14.92 5.75
CA LYS A 211 -7.39 15.89 5.09
C LYS A 211 -7.91 17.32 5.24
N THR A 212 -7.00 18.28 5.28
CA THR A 212 -7.34 19.70 5.16
C THR A 212 -7.93 20.00 3.78
N ALA A 213 -8.55 21.16 3.64
CA ALA A 213 -9.09 21.57 2.34
C ALA A 213 -8.01 21.68 1.25
N SER A 214 -6.78 22.05 1.63
CA SER A 214 -5.65 22.18 0.72
C SER A 214 -5.07 20.84 0.24
N GLU A 215 -5.20 19.79 1.05
CA GLU A 215 -4.65 18.46 0.76
C GLU A 215 -5.75 17.45 0.32
N ARG A 216 -6.95 17.94 0.10
CA ARG A 216 -8.10 17.15 -0.30
C ARG A 216 -7.97 16.68 -1.76
N PHE A 217 -8.51 15.51 -2.06
CA PHE A 217 -8.61 15.02 -3.44
C PHE A 217 -9.41 15.97 -4.32
N ALA A 218 -8.90 16.26 -5.53
CA ALA A 218 -9.58 17.14 -6.47
C ALA A 218 -10.96 16.59 -6.87
N GLY A 219 -12.01 17.38 -6.68
CA GLY A 219 -13.39 16.97 -6.88
C GLY A 219 -14.08 16.35 -5.67
N ALA A 220 -13.39 16.13 -4.53
CA ALA A 220 -14.01 15.64 -3.30
C ALA A 220 -14.51 16.77 -2.39
N GLU A 221 -15.63 16.54 -1.73
CA GLU A 221 -16.13 17.40 -0.64
C GLU A 221 -15.39 17.08 0.68
N ASP A 222 -15.00 15.82 0.87
CA ASP A 222 -14.21 15.38 2.02
C ASP A 222 -13.26 14.24 1.64
N THR A 223 -12.10 14.16 2.29
CA THR A 223 -11.10 13.12 2.10
C THR A 223 -10.65 12.57 3.43
N LEU A 224 -10.88 11.29 3.64
CA LEU A 224 -10.38 10.51 4.75
C LEU A 224 -9.10 9.77 4.34
N CYS A 225 -8.22 9.52 5.30
CA CYS A 225 -6.95 8.82 5.04
C CYS A 225 -6.52 7.97 6.23
N ILE A 226 -5.63 7.03 5.94
CA ILE A 226 -4.81 6.35 6.95
C ILE A 226 -3.35 6.78 6.78
N GLU A 227 -2.74 7.22 7.87
CA GLU A 227 -1.34 7.69 7.91
C GLU A 227 -0.51 6.76 8.79
N ALA A 228 0.65 6.35 8.28
CA ALA A 228 1.63 5.54 9.00
C ALA A 228 2.95 6.30 9.19
N LEU A 229 3.72 5.92 10.20
CA LEU A 229 5.06 6.46 10.45
C LEU A 229 6.12 5.41 10.09
N MET A 230 7.01 5.75 9.17
CA MET A 230 8.09 4.88 8.73
C MET A 230 9.28 4.94 9.70
N GLN A 231 10.20 3.98 9.59
CA GLN A 231 11.35 3.88 10.51
C GLN A 231 12.29 5.10 10.49
N ASP A 232 12.34 5.84 9.38
CA ASP A 232 13.12 7.07 9.25
C ASP A 232 12.39 8.32 9.78
N GLY A 233 11.24 8.14 10.41
CA GLY A 233 10.45 9.23 10.98
C GLY A 233 9.64 10.03 9.96
N LYS A 234 9.52 9.58 8.71
CA LYS A 234 8.62 10.20 7.74
C LYS A 234 7.25 9.54 7.73
N ALA A 235 6.24 10.35 7.47
CA ALA A 235 4.89 9.87 7.28
C ALA A 235 4.67 9.27 5.90
N LEU A 236 3.78 8.30 5.83
CA LEU A 236 3.30 7.71 4.58
C LEU A 236 1.78 7.61 4.60
N GLN A 237 1.14 8.23 3.61
CA GLN A 237 -0.27 8.03 3.36
C GLN A 237 -0.47 6.64 2.74
N ALA A 238 -1.10 5.75 3.49
CA ALA A 238 -1.23 4.35 3.10
C ALA A 238 -2.53 4.05 2.34
N GLY A 239 -3.55 4.89 2.48
CA GLY A 239 -4.83 4.75 1.77
C GLY A 239 -5.71 5.96 1.96
N THR A 240 -6.66 6.16 1.04
CA THR A 240 -7.62 7.25 1.07
C THR A 240 -9.03 6.79 0.74
N SER A 241 -9.99 7.47 1.32
CA SER A 241 -11.42 7.29 1.04
C SER A 241 -12.07 8.67 0.93
N HIS A 242 -12.75 8.91 -0.19
CA HIS A 242 -13.25 10.22 -0.57
C HIS A 242 -14.77 10.23 -0.59
N PHE A 243 -15.37 11.21 0.07
CA PHE A 243 -16.74 11.60 -0.18
C PHE A 243 -16.73 12.64 -1.30
N LEU A 244 -17.25 12.27 -2.47
CA LEU A 244 -17.21 13.11 -3.67
C LEU A 244 -18.44 14.04 -3.80
N GLY A 245 -19.38 13.94 -2.87
CA GLY A 245 -20.65 14.68 -2.97
C GLY A 245 -21.41 14.32 -4.25
N GLN A 246 -21.89 15.33 -4.97
CA GLN A 246 -22.57 15.21 -6.25
C GLN A 246 -21.75 15.78 -7.43
N ASN A 247 -20.46 16.07 -7.23
CA ASN A 247 -19.66 16.79 -8.22
C ASN A 247 -19.52 16.02 -9.53
N PHE A 248 -19.12 14.75 -9.49
CA PHE A 248 -19.01 13.89 -10.67
C PHE A 248 -20.40 13.57 -11.27
N ALA A 249 -21.41 13.36 -10.43
CA ALA A 249 -22.78 13.12 -10.89
C ALA A 249 -23.31 14.31 -11.70
N LYS A 250 -23.04 15.55 -11.27
CA LYS A 250 -23.42 16.76 -11.99
C LYS A 250 -22.64 16.92 -13.31
N ALA A 251 -21.33 16.69 -13.28
CA ALA A 251 -20.47 16.80 -14.46
C ALA A 251 -20.86 15.81 -15.57
N PHE A 252 -21.28 14.60 -15.21
CA PHE A 252 -21.69 13.54 -16.16
C PHE A 252 -23.22 13.38 -16.26
N GLU A 253 -24.00 14.24 -15.59
CA GLU A 253 -25.48 14.24 -15.59
C GLU A 253 -26.07 12.89 -15.14
N VAL A 254 -25.52 12.29 -14.10
CA VAL A 254 -25.98 11.03 -13.51
C VAL A 254 -27.07 11.31 -12.49
N LYS A 255 -28.32 11.10 -12.89
CA LYS A 255 -29.52 11.33 -12.10
C LYS A 255 -30.32 10.05 -11.90
N PHE A 256 -31.05 9.99 -10.83
CA PHE A 256 -32.03 8.93 -10.56
C PHE A 256 -33.38 9.51 -10.20
N ALA A 257 -34.44 8.78 -10.50
CA ALA A 257 -35.77 9.08 -9.99
C ALA A 257 -35.92 8.45 -8.59
N ASP A 258 -36.30 9.25 -7.60
CA ASP A 258 -36.66 8.78 -6.27
C ASP A 258 -37.99 8.01 -6.22
N LYS A 259 -38.47 7.64 -5.05
CA LYS A 259 -39.71 6.89 -4.88
C LYS A 259 -40.93 7.68 -5.29
N GLU A 260 -40.86 9.00 -5.24
CA GLU A 260 -41.91 9.96 -5.63
C GLU A 260 -41.77 10.38 -7.10
N GLY A 261 -40.79 9.86 -7.84
CA GLY A 261 -40.53 10.19 -9.25
C GLY A 261 -39.76 11.50 -9.47
N LYS A 262 -39.26 12.13 -8.40
CA LYS A 262 -38.46 13.34 -8.49
C LYS A 262 -37.02 12.96 -8.89
N LEU A 263 -36.44 13.72 -9.82
CA LEU A 263 -35.08 13.56 -10.24
C LEU A 263 -34.09 14.26 -9.29
N ASP A 264 -33.05 13.56 -8.89
CA ASP A 264 -31.92 14.11 -8.14
C ASP A 264 -30.63 13.50 -8.66
N TYR A 265 -29.48 14.17 -8.39
CA TYR A 265 -28.17 13.63 -8.66
C TYR A 265 -27.77 12.61 -7.61
N VAL A 266 -27.05 11.58 -8.01
CA VAL A 266 -26.52 10.59 -7.07
C VAL A 266 -25.38 11.15 -6.23
N TRP A 267 -25.18 10.58 -5.04
CA TRP A 267 -24.07 10.86 -4.15
C TRP A 267 -22.96 9.82 -4.35
N ALA A 268 -21.71 10.26 -4.32
CA ALA A 268 -20.58 9.46 -4.80
C ALA A 268 -19.48 9.29 -3.75
N THR A 269 -18.81 8.16 -3.81
CA THR A 269 -17.52 7.94 -3.14
C THR A 269 -16.50 7.37 -4.11
N SER A 270 -15.21 7.59 -3.79
CA SER A 270 -14.12 6.82 -4.35
C SER A 270 -13.09 6.53 -3.26
N TRP A 271 -12.42 5.39 -3.36
CA TRP A 271 -11.44 4.96 -2.37
C TRP A 271 -10.40 4.05 -3.01
N GLY A 272 -9.14 4.13 -2.53
CA GLY A 272 -8.06 3.41 -3.18
C GLY A 272 -6.83 3.18 -2.32
N VAL A 273 -6.15 2.05 -2.63
CA VAL A 273 -4.80 1.70 -2.20
C VAL A 273 -4.01 1.13 -3.37
N SER A 274 -2.71 1.25 -3.32
CA SER A 274 -1.82 0.86 -4.42
C SER A 274 -0.66 -0.01 -3.94
N THR A 275 0.19 -0.41 -4.86
CA THR A 275 1.48 -1.06 -4.58
C THR A 275 2.40 -0.23 -3.69
N ARG A 276 2.05 1.03 -3.37
CA ARG A 276 2.70 1.80 -2.29
C ARG A 276 2.68 1.06 -0.95
N LEU A 277 1.66 0.22 -0.70
CA LEU A 277 1.60 -0.64 0.49
C LEU A 277 2.79 -1.61 0.60
N MET A 278 3.34 -2.05 -0.53
CA MET A 278 4.59 -2.84 -0.54
C MET A 278 5.76 -2.06 0.03
N GLY A 279 5.92 -0.80 -0.39
CA GLY A 279 6.93 0.10 0.16
C GLY A 279 6.72 0.37 1.65
N ALA A 280 5.48 0.60 2.06
CA ALA A 280 5.12 0.79 3.47
C ALA A 280 5.49 -0.43 4.33
N LEU A 281 5.19 -1.64 3.87
CA LEU A 281 5.54 -2.90 4.56
C LEU A 281 7.05 -3.03 4.74
N ILE A 282 7.83 -2.77 3.69
CA ILE A 282 9.30 -2.79 3.74
C ILE A 282 9.82 -1.79 4.77
N MET A 283 9.36 -0.54 4.70
CA MET A 283 9.84 0.55 5.56
C MET A 283 9.35 0.45 7.00
N THR A 284 8.32 -0.32 7.28
CA THR A 284 7.82 -0.53 8.64
C THR A 284 8.60 -1.61 9.38
N HIS A 285 8.96 -2.71 8.71
CA HIS A 285 9.42 -3.92 9.40
C HIS A 285 10.84 -4.34 9.08
N SER A 286 11.34 -4.06 7.86
CA SER A 286 12.61 -4.61 7.38
C SER A 286 13.82 -4.01 8.10
N ASP A 287 14.91 -4.77 8.12
CA ASP A 287 16.16 -4.40 8.80
C ASP A 287 17.36 -4.40 7.84
N ASP A 288 18.55 -4.28 8.37
CA ASP A 288 19.77 -4.21 7.56
C ASP A 288 20.17 -5.58 6.97
N GLU A 289 19.64 -6.69 7.47
CA GLU A 289 19.88 -8.04 6.95
C GLU A 289 18.94 -8.38 5.80
N GLY A 290 17.72 -7.83 5.78
CA GLY A 290 16.76 -8.16 4.73
C GLY A 290 15.32 -7.71 5.04
N LEU A 291 14.39 -8.30 4.30
CA LEU A 291 12.97 -8.13 4.58
C LEU A 291 12.59 -8.75 5.92
N VAL A 292 11.56 -8.19 6.52
CA VAL A 292 10.79 -8.82 7.60
C VAL A 292 9.33 -8.76 7.17
N VAL A 293 8.80 -9.89 6.72
CA VAL A 293 7.43 -9.96 6.19
C VAL A 293 6.49 -10.45 7.29
N PRO A 294 5.41 -9.70 7.59
CA PRO A 294 4.39 -10.20 8.52
C PRO A 294 3.83 -11.55 8.05
N PRO A 295 3.72 -12.55 8.93
CA PRO A 295 3.27 -13.90 8.57
C PRO A 295 1.99 -13.94 7.76
N LYS A 296 1.03 -13.07 8.03
CA LYS A 296 -0.27 -13.04 7.33
C LYS A 296 -0.19 -12.58 5.86
N LEU A 297 0.95 -12.00 5.45
CA LEU A 297 1.20 -11.57 4.06
C LEU A 297 2.38 -12.30 3.42
N ALA A 298 3.10 -13.13 4.17
CA ALA A 298 4.24 -13.86 3.66
C ALA A 298 3.82 -14.93 2.63
N PRO A 299 4.39 -14.90 1.40
CA PRO A 299 4.15 -15.96 0.42
C PRO A 299 4.62 -17.33 0.89
N LEU A 300 5.70 -17.33 1.66
CA LEU A 300 6.26 -18.49 2.34
C LEU A 300 6.42 -18.16 3.82
N GLN A 301 5.67 -18.88 4.67
CA GLN A 301 5.69 -18.64 6.11
C GLN A 301 6.75 -19.47 6.82
N VAL A 302 6.99 -20.69 6.35
CA VAL A 302 7.94 -21.62 6.95
C VAL A 302 8.80 -22.28 5.88
N VAL A 303 10.12 -22.20 6.03
CA VAL A 303 11.06 -22.96 5.21
C VAL A 303 11.81 -23.98 6.08
N ALA A 304 11.94 -25.21 5.59
CA ALA A 304 12.65 -26.30 6.23
C ALA A 304 13.90 -26.67 5.42
N ILE A 305 15.05 -26.68 6.07
CA ILE A 305 16.33 -26.92 5.46
C ILE A 305 16.99 -28.13 6.12
N PRO A 306 17.16 -29.24 5.39
CA PRO A 306 17.82 -30.43 5.91
C PRO A 306 19.35 -30.24 6.01
N ILE A 307 19.93 -30.73 7.10
CA ILE A 307 21.39 -30.75 7.33
C ILE A 307 21.83 -32.20 7.36
N TYR A 308 22.60 -32.64 6.37
CA TYR A 308 22.97 -34.04 6.17
C TYR A 308 24.38 -34.21 5.59
N ARG A 309 24.90 -35.43 5.70
CA ARG A 309 26.21 -35.83 5.14
C ARG A 309 26.07 -37.03 4.20
N SER A 310 24.94 -37.76 4.25
CA SER A 310 24.65 -38.90 3.37
C SER A 310 23.24 -38.80 2.82
N ASP A 311 22.97 -39.54 1.74
CA ASP A 311 21.65 -39.62 1.11
C ASP A 311 20.61 -40.28 2.02
N GLU A 312 21.03 -41.22 2.87
CA GLU A 312 20.16 -41.87 3.88
C GLU A 312 19.71 -40.85 4.94
N GLU A 313 20.64 -40.02 5.44
CA GLU A 313 20.32 -38.95 6.39
C GLU A 313 19.37 -37.94 5.76
N LYS A 314 19.63 -37.54 4.50
CA LYS A 314 18.76 -36.64 3.73
C LYS A 314 17.34 -37.20 3.62
N ALA A 315 17.22 -38.45 3.18
CA ALA A 315 15.92 -39.11 2.99
C ALA A 315 15.11 -39.17 4.29
N ALA A 316 15.74 -39.50 5.41
CA ALA A 316 15.09 -39.56 6.71
C ALA A 316 14.59 -38.18 7.17
N ILE A 317 15.39 -37.11 7.01
CA ILE A 317 15.04 -35.75 7.39
C ILE A 317 13.93 -35.20 6.51
N VAL A 318 14.06 -35.37 5.19
CA VAL A 318 13.04 -34.92 4.23
C VAL A 318 11.72 -35.59 4.48
N ALA A 319 11.69 -36.93 4.75
CA ALA A 319 10.45 -37.63 5.12
C ALA A 319 9.78 -37.02 6.35
N LYS A 320 10.56 -36.60 7.36
CA LYS A 320 10.03 -35.91 8.54
C LYS A 320 9.46 -34.53 8.19
N PHE A 321 10.12 -33.77 7.33
CA PHE A 321 9.60 -32.49 6.85
C PHE A 321 8.35 -32.65 5.99
N GLU A 322 8.24 -33.71 5.21
CA GLU A 322 7.02 -34.01 4.44
C GLU A 322 5.82 -34.27 5.37
N GLU A 323 6.04 -35.02 6.46
CA GLU A 323 5.02 -35.23 7.50
C GLU A 323 4.53 -33.87 8.06
N TRP A 324 5.45 -32.99 8.46
CA TRP A 324 5.10 -31.66 8.96
C TRP A 324 4.45 -30.77 7.89
N SER A 325 4.88 -30.88 6.64
CA SER A 325 4.29 -30.14 5.53
C SER A 325 2.79 -30.43 5.40
N VAL A 326 2.38 -31.68 5.53
CA VAL A 326 0.96 -32.07 5.48
C VAL A 326 0.19 -31.41 6.64
N LEU A 327 0.70 -31.50 7.86
CA LEU A 327 0.06 -30.93 9.04
C LEU A 327 -0.07 -29.41 8.98
N LEU A 328 0.99 -28.72 8.57
CA LEU A 328 1.03 -27.25 8.47
C LEU A 328 0.14 -26.73 7.34
N LYS A 329 0.18 -27.35 6.18
CA LYS A 329 -0.69 -27.00 5.04
C LYS A 329 -2.18 -27.22 5.36
N ALA A 330 -2.52 -28.23 6.14
CA ALA A 330 -3.89 -28.44 6.63
C ALA A 330 -4.39 -27.28 7.52
N LYS A 331 -3.46 -26.53 8.15
CA LYS A 331 -3.75 -25.33 8.93
C LYS A 331 -3.66 -24.03 8.09
N GLY A 332 -3.49 -24.15 6.76
CA GLY A 332 -3.34 -23.00 5.87
C GLY A 332 -1.97 -22.32 5.94
N ILE A 333 -0.96 -22.97 6.51
CA ILE A 333 0.41 -22.44 6.64
C ILE A 333 1.23 -22.89 5.43
N SER A 334 1.81 -21.92 4.70
CA SER A 334 2.68 -22.19 3.57
C SER A 334 4.03 -22.73 4.05
N PHE A 335 4.43 -23.88 3.50
CA PHE A 335 5.62 -24.62 3.90
C PHE A 335 6.41 -25.09 2.67
N LYS A 336 7.73 -24.85 2.71
CA LYS A 336 8.65 -25.32 1.67
C LYS A 336 9.78 -26.12 2.30
N ILE A 337 10.11 -27.26 1.70
CA ILE A 337 11.33 -27.99 1.95
C ILE A 337 12.36 -27.54 0.90
N ASP A 338 13.50 -27.07 1.35
CA ASP A 338 14.62 -26.72 0.46
C ASP A 338 15.74 -27.75 0.61
N ASP A 339 15.61 -28.82 -0.15
CA ASP A 339 16.53 -29.96 -0.21
C ASP A 339 17.49 -29.90 -1.43
N ASP A 340 17.55 -28.76 -2.12
CA ASP A 340 18.45 -28.55 -3.26
C ASP A 340 19.94 -28.74 -2.84
N ASP A 341 20.64 -29.66 -3.53
CA ASP A 341 22.03 -29.98 -3.26
C ASP A 341 23.03 -28.95 -3.84
N ASN A 342 22.58 -28.08 -4.75
CA ASN A 342 23.44 -27.09 -5.39
C ASN A 342 23.83 -25.93 -4.45
N ARG A 343 23.17 -25.79 -3.29
CA ARG A 343 23.39 -24.72 -2.34
C ARG A 343 23.65 -25.27 -0.95
N ARG A 344 24.68 -24.73 -0.29
CA ARG A 344 25.01 -25.09 1.09
C ARG A 344 23.96 -24.51 2.06
N PRO A 345 23.71 -25.15 3.22
CA PRO A 345 22.73 -24.66 4.21
C PRO A 345 22.94 -23.20 4.60
N GLY A 346 24.17 -22.75 4.84
CA GLY A 346 24.46 -21.37 5.21
C GLY A 346 24.05 -20.35 4.13
N TRP A 347 24.16 -20.70 2.84
CA TRP A 347 23.67 -19.87 1.75
C TRP A 347 22.13 -19.79 1.76
N LYS A 348 21.46 -20.92 1.95
CA LYS A 348 19.99 -20.99 2.06
C LYS A 348 19.47 -20.16 3.24
N PHE A 349 20.16 -20.23 4.39
CA PHE A 349 19.81 -19.42 5.55
C PHE A 349 19.83 -17.92 5.22
N ALA A 350 20.90 -17.44 4.59
CA ALA A 350 21.04 -16.05 4.18
C ALA A 350 19.99 -15.63 3.14
N GLU A 351 19.70 -16.49 2.17
CA GLU A 351 18.69 -16.23 1.13
C GLU A 351 17.29 -16.04 1.72
N TYR A 352 16.85 -16.94 2.61
CA TYR A 352 15.53 -16.83 3.24
C TYR A 352 15.48 -15.74 4.30
N GLU A 353 16.58 -15.37 4.91
CA GLU A 353 16.69 -14.20 5.78
C GLU A 353 16.48 -12.90 4.99
N VAL A 354 17.14 -12.75 3.85
CA VAL A 354 16.96 -11.60 2.94
C VAL A 354 15.51 -11.51 2.43
N LYS A 355 14.89 -12.64 2.11
CA LYS A 355 13.49 -12.72 1.68
C LYS A 355 12.47 -12.51 2.80
N GLY A 356 12.92 -12.47 4.05
CA GLY A 356 12.06 -12.19 5.20
C GLY A 356 11.10 -13.31 5.54
N VAL A 357 11.43 -14.56 5.23
CA VAL A 357 10.61 -15.73 5.59
C VAL A 357 10.47 -15.78 7.12
N PRO A 358 9.25 -15.77 7.67
CA PRO A 358 9.03 -15.62 9.11
C PRO A 358 9.71 -16.69 9.98
N VAL A 359 9.67 -17.93 9.56
CA VAL A 359 10.21 -19.07 10.31
C VAL A 359 11.07 -19.96 9.42
N ARG A 360 12.27 -20.28 9.90
CA ARG A 360 13.15 -21.26 9.30
C ARG A 360 13.36 -22.44 10.26
N LEU A 361 13.17 -23.64 9.76
CA LEU A 361 13.52 -24.88 10.45
C LEU A 361 14.83 -25.43 9.91
N ALA A 362 15.70 -25.91 10.79
CA ALA A 362 16.87 -26.69 10.41
C ALA A 362 16.90 -27.98 11.23
N LEU A 363 17.09 -29.09 10.55
CA LEU A 363 17.06 -30.42 11.17
C LEU A 363 18.24 -31.24 10.69
N GLY A 364 19.02 -31.76 11.62
CA GLY A 364 20.13 -32.67 11.38
C GLY A 364 19.97 -34.00 12.06
N PRO A 365 20.84 -35.00 11.78
CA PRO A 365 20.75 -36.33 12.39
C PRO A 365 20.80 -36.34 13.92
N ARG A 366 21.62 -35.43 14.50
CA ARG A 366 21.74 -35.29 15.95
C ARG A 366 20.45 -34.75 16.58
N ASP A 367 19.83 -33.77 15.91
CA ASP A 367 18.59 -33.19 16.37
C ASP A 367 17.43 -34.19 16.29
N MET A 368 17.39 -34.96 15.19
CA MET A 368 16.44 -36.09 15.06
C MET A 368 16.59 -37.11 16.19
N ALA A 369 17.81 -37.50 16.51
CA ALA A 369 18.09 -38.46 17.60
C ALA A 369 17.64 -37.94 18.98
N ASN A 370 17.63 -36.63 19.17
CA ASN A 370 17.19 -35.95 20.39
C ASN A 370 15.73 -35.49 20.37
N ASN A 371 14.97 -35.82 19.33
CA ASN A 371 13.58 -35.39 19.13
C ASN A 371 13.40 -33.87 19.19
N VAL A 372 14.34 -33.10 18.65
CA VAL A 372 14.29 -31.63 18.59
C VAL A 372 14.56 -31.11 17.18
N VAL A 373 14.15 -29.86 16.91
CA VAL A 373 14.43 -29.13 15.68
C VAL A 373 14.87 -27.71 16.01
N GLU A 374 15.84 -27.16 15.28
CA GLU A 374 16.19 -25.75 15.38
C GLU A 374 15.12 -24.92 14.67
N VAL A 375 14.53 -23.99 15.39
CA VAL A 375 13.59 -22.98 14.91
C VAL A 375 14.27 -21.62 15.00
N ALA A 376 14.35 -20.92 13.88
CA ALA A 376 14.83 -19.54 13.80
C ALA A 376 13.69 -18.62 13.38
N ARG A 377 13.43 -17.56 14.15
CA ARG A 377 12.42 -16.55 13.83
C ARG A 377 13.09 -15.32 13.22
N ARG A 378 12.46 -14.79 12.15
CA ARG A 378 13.06 -13.69 11.37
C ARG A 378 13.01 -12.33 12.09
N ASP A 379 11.95 -12.06 12.86
CA ASP A 379 11.69 -10.76 13.46
C ASP A 379 12.66 -10.38 14.60
N THR A 380 13.11 -11.37 15.40
CA THR A 380 14.08 -11.18 16.50
C THR A 380 15.44 -11.78 16.21
N LYS A 381 15.56 -12.64 15.18
CA LYS A 381 16.74 -13.44 14.82
C LYS A 381 17.12 -14.48 15.88
N GLU A 382 16.21 -14.72 16.82
CA GLU A 382 16.39 -15.75 17.85
C GLU A 382 16.31 -17.16 17.25
N LYS A 383 17.10 -18.06 17.82
CA LYS A 383 17.11 -19.48 17.50
C LYS A 383 16.86 -20.28 18.78
N SER A 384 16.02 -21.28 18.66
CA SER A 384 15.71 -22.19 19.76
C SER A 384 15.65 -23.64 19.27
N LEU A 385 15.96 -24.57 20.15
CA LEU A 385 15.68 -25.99 19.95
C LEU A 385 14.33 -26.30 20.59
N VAL A 386 13.41 -26.83 19.80
CA VAL A 386 12.05 -27.15 20.26
C VAL A 386 11.76 -28.63 20.00
N SER A 387 10.86 -29.21 20.78
CA SER A 387 10.41 -30.58 20.56
C SER A 387 9.79 -30.74 19.17
N MET A 388 10.07 -31.85 18.51
CA MET A 388 9.41 -32.23 17.25
C MET A 388 7.94 -32.62 17.50
N ASP A 389 7.59 -33.02 18.71
CA ASP A 389 6.20 -33.40 19.05
C ASP A 389 5.32 -32.14 19.15
N GLY A 390 4.24 -32.11 18.36
CA GLY A 390 3.34 -30.96 18.32
C GLY A 390 3.91 -29.72 17.61
N ILE A 391 4.91 -29.89 16.75
CA ILE A 391 5.59 -28.81 16.05
C ILE A 391 4.61 -27.92 15.24
N GLU A 392 3.54 -28.50 14.71
CA GLU A 392 2.55 -27.76 13.93
C GLU A 392 1.74 -26.78 14.79
N VAL A 393 1.50 -27.11 16.06
CA VAL A 393 0.85 -26.20 17.02
C VAL A 393 1.83 -25.13 17.45
N PHE A 394 3.09 -25.50 17.74
CA PHE A 394 4.15 -24.56 18.09
C PHE A 394 4.34 -23.50 16.97
N ILE A 395 4.47 -23.94 15.73
CA ILE A 395 4.65 -23.04 14.57
C ILE A 395 3.45 -22.13 14.38
N GLN A 396 2.23 -22.63 14.49
CA GLN A 396 1.02 -21.83 14.40
C GLN A 396 1.01 -20.69 15.43
N ASN A 397 1.31 -21.02 16.70
CA ASN A 397 1.38 -20.02 17.78
C ASN A 397 2.54 -19.04 17.55
N LEU A 398 3.69 -19.52 17.10
CA LEU A 398 4.85 -18.67 16.79
C LEU A 398 4.55 -17.64 15.68
N LEU A 399 3.86 -18.05 14.62
CA LEU A 399 3.46 -17.12 13.54
C LEU A 399 2.52 -16.03 14.06
N GLU A 400 1.57 -16.35 14.92
CA GLU A 400 0.71 -15.32 15.55
C GLU A 400 1.51 -14.42 16.51
N GLU A 401 2.45 -14.97 17.27
CA GLU A 401 3.35 -14.18 18.10
C GLU A 401 4.21 -13.22 17.28
N ILE A 402 4.79 -13.68 16.18
CA ILE A 402 5.58 -12.83 15.25
C ILE A 402 4.69 -11.70 14.70
N GLN A 403 3.48 -12.01 14.26
CA GLN A 403 2.55 -10.99 13.75
C GLN A 403 2.28 -9.89 14.78
N ASN A 404 1.99 -10.28 16.02
CA ASN A 404 1.72 -9.36 17.12
C ASN A 404 2.97 -8.58 17.55
N SER A 405 4.12 -9.23 17.60
CA SER A 405 5.40 -8.60 17.92
C SER A 405 5.77 -7.49 16.91
N LEU A 406 5.56 -7.75 15.63
CA LEU A 406 5.79 -6.75 14.57
C LEU A 406 4.87 -5.53 14.73
N PHE A 407 3.59 -5.74 15.00
CA PHE A 407 2.64 -4.65 15.25
C PHE A 407 3.04 -3.83 16.47
N ASN A 408 3.32 -4.48 17.59
CA ASN A 408 3.68 -3.81 18.84
C ASN A 408 4.98 -3.01 18.72
N ARG A 409 5.97 -3.52 17.99
CA ARG A 409 7.22 -2.82 17.70
C ARG A 409 6.98 -1.55 16.87
N ALA A 410 6.17 -1.65 15.83
CA ALA A 410 5.81 -0.51 14.99
C ALA A 410 4.97 0.53 15.76
N LEU A 411 4.07 0.08 16.63
CA LEU A 411 3.28 0.95 17.49
C LEU A 411 4.16 1.71 18.48
N ALA A 412 5.05 1.02 19.18
CA ALA A 412 6.01 1.64 20.10
C ALA A 412 6.91 2.66 19.38
N HIS A 413 7.35 2.36 18.14
CA HIS A 413 8.10 3.32 17.32
C HIS A 413 7.26 4.57 17.04
N ARG A 414 6.02 4.45 16.61
CA ARG A 414 5.13 5.57 16.36
C ARG A 414 4.90 6.41 17.62
N GLU A 415 4.57 5.77 18.74
CA GLU A 415 4.29 6.46 20.00
C GLU A 415 5.51 7.23 20.51
N SER A 416 6.69 6.61 20.50
CA SER A 416 7.94 7.26 20.94
C SER A 416 8.39 8.40 20.03
N ASN A 417 7.90 8.46 18.79
CA ASN A 417 8.19 9.51 17.81
C ASN A 417 6.99 10.43 17.56
N THR A 418 5.99 10.44 18.45
CA THR A 418 4.87 11.37 18.41
C THR A 418 5.06 12.39 19.54
N ARG A 419 5.12 13.68 19.20
CA ARG A 419 5.41 14.77 20.13
C ARG A 419 4.42 15.91 19.97
N THR A 420 4.15 16.60 21.07
CA THR A 420 3.29 17.80 21.10
C THR A 420 4.17 19.02 21.29
N VAL A 421 3.87 20.10 20.58
CA VAL A 421 4.58 21.38 20.68
C VAL A 421 3.60 22.54 20.85
N GLU A 422 4.05 23.61 21.51
CA GLU A 422 3.23 24.77 21.81
C GLU A 422 3.60 25.98 20.97
N SER A 423 4.81 26.07 20.46
CA SER A 423 5.31 27.22 19.71
C SER A 423 5.88 26.80 18.34
N TYR A 424 5.92 27.80 17.44
CA TYR A 424 6.48 27.54 16.10
C TYR A 424 8.00 27.36 16.13
N GLU A 425 8.69 27.98 17.08
CA GLU A 425 10.14 27.77 17.24
C GLU A 425 10.44 26.34 17.71
N GLU A 426 9.68 25.82 18.67
CA GLU A 426 9.77 24.42 19.11
C GLU A 426 9.41 23.48 17.96
N PHE A 427 8.35 23.78 17.19
CA PHE A 427 7.96 23.01 16.03
C PHE A 427 9.09 22.84 15.01
N LYS A 428 9.78 23.95 14.66
CA LYS A 428 10.90 23.92 13.71
C LYS A 428 12.05 23.03 14.17
N VAL A 429 12.30 22.95 15.47
CA VAL A 429 13.33 22.07 16.04
C VAL A 429 12.88 20.61 16.04
N GLU A 430 11.65 20.36 16.48
CA GLU A 430 11.15 18.99 16.62
C GLU A 430 10.88 18.32 15.28
N ILE A 431 10.43 19.05 14.26
CA ILE A 431 10.13 18.48 12.95
C ILE A 431 11.38 17.97 12.23
N GLU A 432 12.57 18.51 12.51
CA GLU A 432 13.83 18.04 11.93
C GLU A 432 14.25 16.66 12.48
N LYS A 433 13.76 16.27 13.64
CA LYS A 433 14.00 14.94 14.22
C LYS A 433 13.12 13.85 13.58
N GLY A 434 12.19 14.26 12.71
CA GLY A 434 11.16 13.37 12.16
C GLY A 434 10.06 13.03 13.17
N GLY A 435 9.14 12.15 12.79
CA GLY A 435 8.00 11.73 13.60
C GLY A 435 6.74 12.57 13.36
N PHE A 436 5.71 12.28 14.14
CA PHE A 436 4.47 13.05 14.15
C PHE A 436 4.55 14.17 15.17
N ILE A 437 4.22 15.38 14.75
CA ILE A 437 4.17 16.55 15.61
C ILE A 437 2.72 17.04 15.70
N LEU A 438 2.19 17.08 16.92
CA LEU A 438 0.86 17.61 17.21
C LEU A 438 0.98 19.08 17.58
N ALA A 439 0.31 19.96 16.83
CA ALA A 439 0.36 21.39 17.06
C ALA A 439 -0.96 22.04 16.66
N HIS A 440 -1.28 23.16 17.33
CA HIS A 440 -2.43 23.97 17.02
C HIS A 440 -2.25 24.75 15.71
N TRP A 441 -3.29 24.76 14.89
CA TRP A 441 -3.38 25.41 13.59
C TRP A 441 -4.68 26.23 13.50
N ASP A 442 -4.65 27.36 12.80
CA ASP A 442 -5.80 28.28 12.71
C ASP A 442 -6.83 27.94 11.62
N GLY A 443 -6.66 26.79 10.96
CA GLY A 443 -7.59 26.32 9.94
C GLY A 443 -7.39 26.97 8.57
N THR A 444 -6.38 27.82 8.37
CA THR A 444 -6.20 28.58 7.13
C THR A 444 -5.18 27.95 6.18
N PRO A 445 -5.45 27.96 4.85
CA PRO A 445 -4.50 27.49 3.84
C PRO A 445 -3.19 28.28 3.81
N GLU A 446 -3.25 29.59 4.13
CA GLU A 446 -2.10 30.50 4.15
C GLU A 446 -1.08 30.05 5.21
N THR A 447 -1.54 29.73 6.42
CA THR A 447 -0.70 29.21 7.48
C THR A 447 -0.13 27.83 7.14
N GLU A 448 -0.92 26.95 6.52
CA GLU A 448 -0.49 25.64 6.06
C GLU A 448 0.62 25.75 5.00
N SER A 449 0.45 26.61 3.98
CA SER A 449 1.46 26.87 2.96
C SER A 449 2.75 27.42 3.55
N LYS A 450 2.67 28.39 4.47
CA LYS A 450 3.84 28.96 5.15
C LYS A 450 4.65 27.88 5.87
N ILE A 451 4.01 27.03 6.65
CA ILE A 451 4.68 25.94 7.37
C ILE A 451 5.37 24.97 6.38
N LYS A 452 4.69 24.60 5.30
CA LYS A 452 5.22 23.73 4.26
C LYS A 452 6.45 24.33 3.55
N GLU A 453 6.40 25.60 3.21
CA GLU A 453 7.51 26.31 2.56
C GLU A 453 8.73 26.42 3.47
N GLU A 454 8.54 26.75 4.76
CA GLU A 454 9.63 26.96 5.70
C GLU A 454 10.24 25.64 6.24
N THR A 455 9.47 24.56 6.33
CA THR A 455 9.89 23.34 7.05
C THR A 455 9.79 22.04 6.23
N GLN A 456 9.17 22.08 5.05
CA GLN A 456 8.83 20.91 4.25
C GLN A 456 7.84 19.94 4.95
N ALA A 457 7.31 20.30 6.10
CA ALA A 457 6.28 19.54 6.78
C ALA A 457 4.90 19.88 6.22
N THR A 458 4.02 18.89 6.16
CA THR A 458 2.62 19.05 5.78
C THR A 458 1.71 18.63 6.92
N ILE A 459 0.50 19.15 6.96
CA ILE A 459 -0.55 18.60 7.81
C ILE A 459 -0.95 17.24 7.21
N ARG A 460 -0.63 16.16 7.93
CA ARG A 460 -0.95 14.81 7.48
C ARG A 460 -2.43 14.54 7.56
N CYS A 461 -3.01 14.84 8.69
CA CYS A 461 -4.45 14.75 8.91
C CYS A 461 -4.88 15.45 10.20
N ILE A 462 -6.18 15.63 10.32
CA ILE A 462 -6.91 15.89 11.56
C ILE A 462 -7.40 14.50 12.00
N ALA A 463 -6.92 14.00 13.14
CA ALA A 463 -7.29 12.66 13.61
C ALA A 463 -8.80 12.56 13.87
N LEU A 464 -9.43 11.44 13.47
CA LEU A 464 -10.89 11.26 13.63
C LEU A 464 -11.31 11.05 15.09
N ASP A 465 -10.40 10.54 15.91
CA ASP A 465 -10.59 10.32 17.36
C ASP A 465 -10.10 11.48 18.22
N GLN A 466 -9.75 12.62 17.60
CA GLN A 466 -9.25 13.79 18.29
C GLN A 466 -10.29 14.34 19.27
N VAL A 467 -9.86 14.52 20.51
CA VAL A 467 -10.64 15.27 21.50
C VAL A 467 -10.47 16.76 21.23
N PRO A 468 -11.57 17.54 21.17
CA PRO A 468 -11.47 18.99 21.03
C PRO A 468 -10.61 19.60 22.15
N GLU A 469 -9.68 20.45 21.78
CA GLU A 469 -8.75 21.13 22.68
C GLU A 469 -8.63 22.59 22.24
N GLU A 470 -9.11 23.52 23.08
CA GLU A 470 -8.94 24.94 22.81
C GLU A 470 -7.48 25.35 22.95
N GLY A 471 -6.98 26.10 22.00
CA GLY A 471 -5.61 26.59 22.00
C GLY A 471 -5.39 27.74 21.04
N LYS A 472 -4.14 28.03 20.78
CA LYS A 472 -3.74 29.07 19.82
C LYS A 472 -2.84 28.48 18.75
N CYS A 473 -3.10 28.86 17.50
CA CYS A 473 -2.23 28.52 16.39
C CYS A 473 -0.77 28.87 16.71
N MET A 474 0.12 27.89 16.56
CA MET A 474 1.54 28.08 16.87
C MET A 474 2.21 29.18 16.02
N VAL A 475 1.68 29.52 14.83
CA VAL A 475 2.23 30.51 13.90
C VAL A 475 1.59 31.88 14.10
N THR A 476 0.24 31.92 14.14
CA THR A 476 -0.50 33.20 14.10
C THR A 476 -1.02 33.66 15.45
N GLY A 477 -1.05 32.79 16.45
CA GLY A 477 -1.67 33.06 17.76
C GLY A 477 -3.20 33.14 17.73
N LYS A 478 -3.84 32.93 16.58
CA LYS A 478 -5.32 32.88 16.45
C LYS A 478 -5.89 31.66 17.17
N PRO A 479 -7.17 31.72 17.58
CA PRO A 479 -7.83 30.57 18.20
C PRO A 479 -7.78 29.31 17.33
N SER A 480 -7.63 28.18 17.99
CA SER A 480 -7.67 26.82 17.38
C SER A 480 -8.50 25.91 18.28
N THR A 481 -9.28 25.01 17.68
CA THR A 481 -10.18 24.08 18.38
C THR A 481 -9.60 22.68 18.54
N GLY A 482 -8.37 22.47 18.06
CA GLY A 482 -7.70 21.17 18.16
C GLY A 482 -6.33 21.18 17.52
N ARG A 483 -5.53 20.21 17.87
CA ARG A 483 -4.21 19.99 17.27
C ARG A 483 -4.36 19.19 15.99
N VAL A 484 -3.51 19.44 15.02
CA VAL A 484 -3.40 18.62 13.80
C VAL A 484 -2.05 17.92 13.77
N ILE A 485 -1.93 16.91 12.96
CA ILE A 485 -0.73 16.07 12.86
C ILE A 485 0.13 16.55 11.70
N PHE A 486 1.32 17.01 12.01
CA PHE A 486 2.35 17.39 11.04
C PHE A 486 3.42 16.31 10.92
N ALA A 487 3.97 16.15 9.73
CA ALA A 487 5.19 15.38 9.49
C ALA A 487 5.81 15.75 8.13
N LYS A 488 7.10 15.47 7.98
CA LYS A 488 7.70 15.30 6.65
C LYS A 488 7.21 13.96 6.07
N ALA A 489 6.98 13.87 4.77
CA ALA A 489 6.34 12.71 4.15
C ALA A 489 7.04 12.23 2.87
N TYR A 490 6.71 11.01 2.49
CA TYR A 490 7.08 10.41 1.21
C TYR A 490 6.22 10.92 0.07
#